data_66a49b4bbee23facfb3c212738b82887
#
_entry.id   66a49b4bbee23facfb3c212738b82887
#
_cell.length_a   1.000
_cell.length_b   1.000
_cell.length_c   1.000
_cell.angle_alpha   90.00
_cell.angle_beta   90.00
_cell.angle_gamma   90.00
#
_symmetry.space_group_name_H-M   'P 1'
#
loop_
_entity.id
_entity.type
_entity.pdbx_description
1 polymer ?
#
loop_
_entity_poly.entity_id
_entity_poly.type
_entity_poly.pdbx_seq_one_letter_code
_entity_poly.pdbx_strand_id
1 'polypeptide(L)'
;VYNWYGLPNINFTQNTLNLINENQAYNLLNTKGEIDFLDAYIDKSTISVSYFSDAFRSQEFLMNFNTALDIPLDYIYSKLNGLNINTGIEFLKGKFTNEYANQNKLNYAIFTAKIKPEYKTTISGFSLKLGTKIFGSFDIENSVNNFLIYPDIHIRKPIIKEYLNIYGGISGDLKTNTYQGFVEENPYISPTIFMTQTSEKYNAFLGLNGLINNTISFNISASIKDQEDAPLF
;
A
#
# COMPACT_ATOMS: atom_id res chain seq x y z
N VAL A 1 -20.41 9.46 12.19
CA VAL A 1 -20.54 9.08 13.62
C VAL A 1 -21.07 7.67 13.68
N TYR A 2 -20.37 6.79 14.38
CA TYR A 2 -20.72 5.38 14.51
C TYR A 2 -21.05 5.07 15.98
N ASN A 3 -22.05 4.23 16.20
CA ASN A 3 -22.42 3.77 17.54
C ASN A 3 -21.64 2.49 17.84
N TRP A 4 -20.72 2.57 18.81
CA TRP A 4 -19.64 1.59 19.00
C TRP A 4 -19.99 0.39 19.88
N TYR A 5 -21.09 0.46 20.65
CA TYR A 5 -21.37 -0.58 21.63
C TYR A 5 -22.73 -1.25 21.41
N GLY A 6 -22.71 -2.39 20.73
CA GLY A 6 -23.67 -3.43 21.00
C GLY A 6 -23.15 -4.27 22.17
N LEU A 7 -23.36 -3.83 23.42
CA LEU A 7 -22.93 -4.58 24.58
C LEU A 7 -23.90 -5.74 24.84
N PRO A 8 -23.53 -7.01 24.54
CA PRO A 8 -24.39 -8.13 24.87
C PRO A 8 -24.33 -8.41 26.38
N ASN A 9 -25.48 -8.29 27.06
CA ASN A 9 -25.76 -8.90 28.37
C ASN A 9 -24.76 -8.68 29.54
N ILE A 10 -24.05 -7.56 29.57
CA ILE A 10 -23.26 -7.20 30.77
C ILE A 10 -24.10 -6.18 31.55
N ASN A 11 -24.42 -6.52 32.79
CA ASN A 11 -25.13 -5.63 33.70
C ASN A 11 -24.20 -4.51 34.20
N PHE A 12 -24.08 -3.45 33.43
CA PHE A 12 -23.46 -2.21 33.88
C PHE A 12 -24.44 -1.41 34.76
N THR A 13 -23.91 -0.76 35.79
CA THR A 13 -24.70 0.23 36.52
C THR A 13 -25.01 1.41 35.57
N GLN A 14 -26.15 2.09 35.77
CA GLN A 14 -26.54 3.25 34.97
C GLN A 14 -25.46 4.35 34.98
N ASN A 15 -24.74 4.51 36.11
CA ASN A 15 -23.64 5.45 36.23
C ASN A 15 -22.45 5.07 35.30
N THR A 16 -22.17 3.79 35.18
CA THR A 16 -21.10 3.30 34.25
C THR A 16 -21.51 3.52 32.82
N LEU A 17 -22.76 3.25 32.45
CA LEU A 17 -23.28 3.49 31.09
C LEU A 17 -23.21 4.96 30.70
N ASN A 18 -23.54 5.87 31.62
CA ASN A 18 -23.46 7.31 31.38
C ASN A 18 -22.03 7.85 31.17
N LEU A 19 -21.02 7.10 31.58
CA LEU A 19 -19.60 7.45 31.39
C LEU A 19 -19.03 6.93 30.05
N ILE A 20 -19.73 6.00 29.39
CA ILE A 20 -19.29 5.43 28.12
C ILE A 20 -19.74 6.36 26.98
N ASN A 21 -18.78 6.91 26.27
CA ASN A 21 -19.09 7.62 25.04
C ASN A 21 -19.29 6.61 23.90
N GLU A 22 -20.55 6.38 23.53
CA GLU A 22 -20.93 5.45 22.48
C GLU A 22 -20.67 5.99 21.06
N ASN A 23 -20.36 7.27 20.93
CA ASN A 23 -20.19 7.91 19.64
C ASN A 23 -18.73 7.95 19.23
N GLN A 24 -18.43 7.38 18.09
CA GLN A 24 -17.14 7.52 17.42
C GLN A 24 -17.26 8.50 16.25
N ALA A 25 -16.32 9.41 16.15
CA ALA A 25 -16.21 10.35 15.05
C ALA A 25 -14.77 10.36 14.54
N TYR A 26 -14.63 10.41 13.24
CA TYR A 26 -13.34 10.43 12.57
C TYR A 26 -13.17 11.73 11.79
N ASN A 27 -11.97 12.30 11.85
CA ASN A 27 -11.58 13.47 11.09
C ASN A 27 -10.39 13.10 10.20
N LEU A 28 -10.46 13.45 8.93
CA LEU A 28 -9.43 13.20 7.94
C LEU A 28 -9.11 14.49 7.20
N LEU A 29 -7.81 14.83 7.15
CA LEU A 29 -7.28 15.88 6.31
C LEU A 29 -6.23 15.28 5.37
N ASN A 30 -6.48 15.33 4.06
CA ASN A 30 -5.56 14.88 3.03
C ASN A 30 -5.15 16.05 2.14
N THR A 31 -3.85 16.11 1.84
CA THR A 31 -3.29 17.07 0.89
C THR A 31 -2.34 16.34 -0.05
N LYS A 32 -2.42 16.63 -1.34
CA LYS A 32 -1.52 16.09 -2.36
C LYS A 32 -1.01 17.20 -3.25
N GLY A 33 0.30 17.25 -3.47
CA GLY A 33 0.99 18.05 -4.48
C GLY A 33 1.64 17.15 -5.52
N GLU A 34 1.64 17.60 -6.77
CA GLU A 34 2.22 16.87 -7.90
C GLU A 34 2.94 17.85 -8.81
N ILE A 35 4.15 17.48 -9.27
CA ILE A 35 4.97 18.25 -10.17
C ILE A 35 5.41 17.32 -11.29
N ASP A 36 5.07 17.66 -12.52
CA ASP A 36 5.55 17.02 -13.74
C ASP A 36 6.72 17.84 -14.29
N PHE A 37 7.81 17.18 -14.64
CA PHE A 37 9.00 17.81 -15.20
C PHE A 37 9.05 17.59 -16.69
N LEU A 38 9.36 18.62 -17.45
CA LEU A 38 9.52 18.54 -18.88
C LEU A 38 11.01 18.48 -19.23
N ASP A 39 11.36 17.57 -20.14
CA ASP A 39 12.72 17.41 -20.68
C ASP A 39 13.81 17.16 -19.60
N ALA A 40 13.49 16.38 -18.59
CA ALA A 40 14.40 16.00 -17.51
C ALA A 40 14.43 14.49 -17.28
N TYR A 41 15.46 14.01 -16.58
CA TYR A 41 15.49 12.61 -16.10
C TYR A 41 14.45 12.34 -15.02
N ILE A 42 13.94 13.36 -14.38
CA ILE A 42 12.82 13.27 -13.44
C ILE A 42 11.55 13.50 -14.28
N ASP A 43 10.70 12.48 -14.33
CA ASP A 43 9.40 12.57 -14.99
C ASP A 43 8.39 13.26 -14.09
N LYS A 44 8.27 12.79 -12.85
CA LYS A 44 7.24 13.23 -11.93
C LYS A 44 7.66 13.12 -10.48
N SER A 45 7.28 14.11 -9.67
CA SER A 45 7.38 14.04 -8.22
C SER A 45 6.04 14.31 -7.56
N THR A 46 5.71 13.52 -6.53
CA THR A 46 4.47 13.66 -5.76
C THR A 46 4.78 13.70 -4.27
N ILE A 47 4.09 14.59 -3.56
CA ILE A 47 4.05 14.61 -2.11
C ILE A 47 2.61 14.49 -1.65
N SER A 48 2.35 13.65 -0.66
CA SER A 48 1.05 13.58 -0.01
C SER A 48 1.21 13.55 1.50
N VAL A 49 0.28 14.22 2.17
CA VAL A 49 0.22 14.29 3.62
C VAL A 49 -1.21 14.00 4.05
N SER A 50 -1.35 13.04 4.97
CA SER A 50 -2.61 12.69 5.60
C SER A 50 -2.51 12.86 7.11
N TYR A 51 -3.53 13.46 7.70
CA TYR A 51 -3.72 13.50 9.13
C TYR A 51 -5.10 12.94 9.46
N PHE A 52 -5.12 11.92 10.31
CA PHE A 52 -6.32 11.23 10.75
C PHE A 52 -6.44 11.27 12.26
N SER A 53 -7.65 11.45 12.79
CA SER A 53 -7.91 11.42 14.23
C SER A 53 -9.31 10.94 14.56
N ASP A 54 -9.49 10.39 15.75
CA ASP A 54 -10.77 9.91 16.26
C ASP A 54 -11.27 10.70 17.48
N ALA A 55 -12.49 10.39 17.92
CA ALA A 55 -13.10 11.01 19.10
C ALA A 55 -12.38 10.62 20.42
N PHE A 56 -11.61 9.54 20.42
CA PHE A 56 -10.84 9.05 21.57
C PHE A 56 -9.41 9.59 21.61
N ARG A 57 -9.10 10.61 20.81
CA ARG A 57 -7.81 11.29 20.70
C ARG A 57 -6.69 10.41 20.12
N SER A 58 -7.04 9.31 19.43
CA SER A 58 -6.05 8.63 18.60
C SER A 58 -5.72 9.52 17.41
N GLN A 59 -4.47 9.50 16.99
CA GLN A 59 -3.99 10.36 15.92
C GLN A 59 -3.01 9.58 15.06
N GLU A 60 -3.09 9.80 13.75
CA GLU A 60 -2.16 9.26 12.77
C GLU A 60 -1.74 10.33 11.78
N PHE A 61 -0.47 10.36 11.47
CA PHE A 61 0.13 11.22 10.45
C PHE A 61 0.86 10.34 9.45
N LEU A 62 0.56 10.49 8.17
CA LEU A 62 1.22 9.80 7.07
C LEU A 62 1.73 10.83 6.07
N MET A 63 3.01 10.75 5.73
CA MET A 63 3.63 11.54 4.67
C MET A 63 4.27 10.59 3.65
N ASN A 64 3.99 10.83 2.38
CA ASN A 64 4.62 10.13 1.27
C ASN A 64 5.26 11.13 0.32
N PHE A 65 6.48 10.87 -0.09
CA PHE A 65 7.15 11.53 -1.20
C PHE A 65 7.62 10.47 -2.20
N ASN A 66 7.26 10.63 -3.46
CA ASN A 66 7.65 9.70 -4.51
C ASN A 66 8.15 10.48 -5.73
N THR A 67 9.17 9.93 -6.39
CA THR A 67 9.73 10.48 -7.63
C THR A 67 9.90 9.37 -8.64
N ALA A 68 9.44 9.60 -9.86
CA ALA A 68 9.68 8.75 -11.01
C ALA A 68 10.85 9.33 -11.82
N LEU A 69 11.83 8.48 -12.11
CA LEU A 69 13.00 8.79 -12.93
C LEU A 69 12.91 7.97 -14.22
N ASP A 70 13.17 8.59 -15.35
CA ASP A 70 13.34 7.90 -16.64
C ASP A 70 14.77 8.11 -17.12
N ILE A 71 15.56 7.03 -17.05
CA ILE A 71 16.98 7.06 -17.40
C ILE A 71 17.16 6.44 -18.79
N PRO A 72 17.50 7.23 -19.82
CA PRO A 72 17.76 6.68 -21.14
C PRO A 72 18.98 5.77 -21.12
N LEU A 73 18.89 4.59 -21.74
CA LEU A 73 19.98 3.63 -21.85
C LEU A 73 20.54 3.54 -23.29
N ASP A 74 20.03 4.29 -24.21
CA ASP A 74 20.42 4.32 -25.62
C ASP A 74 21.88 4.71 -25.85
N TYR A 75 22.46 5.49 -24.94
CA TYR A 75 23.89 5.83 -24.94
C TYR A 75 24.81 4.65 -24.57
N ILE A 76 24.29 3.63 -23.88
CA ILE A 76 25.02 2.40 -23.59
C ILE A 76 24.89 1.42 -24.76
N TYR A 77 23.69 1.25 -25.25
CA TYR A 77 23.38 0.41 -26.40
C TYR A 77 22.08 0.87 -27.06
N SER A 78 22.13 1.24 -28.33
CA SER A 78 21.05 1.88 -29.09
C SER A 78 19.73 1.08 -29.20
N LYS A 79 19.74 -0.20 -28.81
CA LYS A 79 18.54 -1.05 -28.79
C LYS A 79 17.91 -1.21 -27.40
N LEU A 80 18.52 -0.62 -26.36
CA LEU A 80 17.96 -0.66 -25.02
C LEU A 80 16.92 0.45 -24.86
N ASN A 81 15.79 0.07 -24.27
CA ASN A 81 14.80 1.04 -23.80
C ASN A 81 15.32 1.74 -22.53
N GLY A 82 14.68 2.82 -22.12
CA GLY A 82 14.98 3.49 -20.87
C GLY A 82 14.74 2.62 -19.64
N LEU A 83 15.44 2.92 -18.56
CA LEU A 83 15.24 2.35 -17.24
C LEU A 83 14.36 3.29 -16.43
N ASN A 84 13.17 2.85 -16.04
CA ASN A 84 12.33 3.60 -15.13
C ASN A 84 12.69 3.24 -13.67
N ILE A 85 12.90 4.23 -12.84
CA ILE A 85 13.15 4.03 -11.41
C ILE A 85 12.13 4.85 -10.61
N ASN A 86 11.25 4.16 -9.91
CA ASN A 86 10.38 4.82 -8.93
C ASN A 86 11.05 4.75 -7.56
N THR A 87 11.31 5.90 -6.98
CA THR A 87 11.89 6.01 -5.64
C THR A 87 10.99 6.83 -4.74
N GLY A 88 11.09 6.63 -3.44
CA GLY A 88 10.30 7.42 -2.51
C GLY A 88 10.63 7.11 -1.05
N ILE A 89 10.06 7.96 -0.22
CA ILE A 89 10.08 7.81 1.22
C ILE A 89 8.66 7.93 1.76
N GLU A 90 8.40 7.22 2.84
CA GLU A 90 7.15 7.23 3.56
C GLU A 90 7.44 7.35 5.05
N PHE A 91 6.69 8.16 5.74
CA PHE A 91 6.75 8.30 7.19
C PHE A 91 5.35 8.20 7.76
N LEU A 92 5.12 7.15 8.54
CA LEU A 92 3.91 6.91 9.30
C LEU A 92 4.20 7.10 10.78
N LYS A 93 3.40 7.92 11.47
CA LYS A 93 3.46 8.08 12.91
C LYS A 93 2.06 8.16 13.49
N GLY A 94 1.81 7.41 14.55
CA GLY A 94 0.53 7.47 15.23
C GLY A 94 0.64 7.15 16.70
N LYS A 95 -0.48 7.40 17.40
CA LYS A 95 -0.64 7.10 18.81
C LYS A 95 -2.09 6.76 19.13
N PHE A 96 -2.26 5.81 20.01
CA PHE A 96 -3.53 5.50 20.67
C PHE A 96 -3.46 6.05 22.10
N THR A 97 -4.40 6.92 22.45
CA THR A 97 -4.34 7.63 23.73
C THR A 97 -5.02 6.87 24.87
N ASN A 98 -6.00 6.02 24.52
CA ASN A 98 -6.72 5.25 25.53
C ASN A 98 -5.95 3.99 25.92
N GLU A 99 -5.98 3.70 27.21
CA GLU A 99 -5.48 2.46 27.78
C GLU A 99 -6.67 1.52 28.00
N TYR A 100 -6.57 0.32 27.42
CA TYR A 100 -7.60 -0.71 27.59
C TYR A 100 -6.98 -1.93 28.28
N ALA A 101 -7.68 -2.47 29.26
CA ALA A 101 -7.32 -3.74 29.93
C ALA A 101 -5.86 -3.82 30.41
N ASN A 102 -5.34 -2.77 31.04
CA ASN A 102 -3.96 -2.66 31.54
C ASN A 102 -2.86 -2.66 30.45
N GLN A 103 -3.20 -2.40 29.21
CA GLN A 103 -2.21 -2.17 28.16
C GLN A 103 -1.75 -0.71 28.19
N ASN A 104 -0.44 -0.50 28.02
CA ASN A 104 0.13 0.84 27.90
C ASN A 104 -0.37 1.51 26.61
N LYS A 105 -0.28 2.84 26.58
CA LYS A 105 -0.51 3.62 25.36
C LYS A 105 0.39 3.11 24.23
N LEU A 106 -0.21 2.82 23.08
CA LEU A 106 0.51 2.35 21.92
C LEU A 106 0.90 3.55 21.03
N ASN A 107 2.18 3.66 20.77
CA ASN A 107 2.72 4.56 19.76
C ASN A 107 3.33 3.72 18.65
N TYR A 108 3.35 4.27 17.45
CA TYR A 108 4.06 3.68 16.32
C TYR A 108 4.68 4.78 15.48
N ALA A 109 5.88 4.52 14.96
CA ALA A 109 6.58 5.40 14.06
C ALA A 109 7.42 4.57 13.10
N ILE A 110 7.05 4.54 11.83
CA ILE A 110 7.68 3.74 10.79
C ILE A 110 8.18 4.67 9.69
N PHE A 111 9.46 4.59 9.36
CA PHE A 111 10.05 5.24 8.21
C PHE A 111 10.38 4.18 7.16
N THR A 112 9.95 4.39 5.92
CA THR A 112 10.21 3.47 4.81
C THR A 112 10.83 4.23 3.65
N ALA A 113 12.00 3.77 3.18
CA ALA A 113 12.61 4.18 1.92
C ALA A 113 12.39 3.07 0.88
N LYS A 114 12.13 3.44 -0.37
CA LYS A 114 11.87 2.49 -1.44
C LYS A 114 12.53 2.89 -2.75
N ILE A 115 13.02 1.88 -3.48
CA ILE A 115 13.53 2.00 -4.84
C ILE A 115 12.97 0.86 -5.66
N LYS A 116 12.37 1.18 -6.80
CA LYS A 116 11.69 0.22 -7.69
C LYS A 116 12.20 0.42 -9.13
N PRO A 117 13.37 -0.15 -9.48
CA PRO A 117 13.84 -0.15 -10.87
C PRO A 117 13.00 -1.08 -11.73
N GLU A 118 12.69 -0.65 -12.94
CA GLU A 118 11.84 -1.35 -13.88
C GLU A 118 12.35 -1.15 -15.31
N TYR A 119 12.58 -2.25 -16.01
CA TYR A 119 12.94 -2.28 -17.42
C TYR A 119 11.82 -2.90 -18.24
N LYS A 120 11.35 -2.19 -19.27
CA LYS A 120 10.33 -2.66 -20.21
C LYS A 120 10.92 -2.95 -21.58
N THR A 121 10.60 -4.11 -22.13
CA THR A 121 11.04 -4.48 -23.47
C THR A 121 10.01 -5.35 -24.18
N THR A 122 10.16 -5.46 -25.50
CA THR A 122 9.33 -6.37 -26.30
C THR A 122 10.26 -7.30 -27.09
N ILE A 123 10.13 -8.61 -26.86
CA ILE A 123 10.94 -9.64 -27.52
C ILE A 123 10.00 -10.69 -28.12
N SER A 124 10.12 -10.91 -29.44
CA SER A 124 9.31 -11.93 -30.16
C SER A 124 7.80 -11.83 -29.92
N GLY A 125 7.29 -10.62 -29.79
CA GLY A 125 5.88 -10.33 -29.53
C GLY A 125 5.45 -10.50 -28.07
N PHE A 126 6.38 -10.79 -27.15
CA PHE A 126 6.15 -10.71 -25.72
C PHE A 126 6.50 -9.32 -25.21
N SER A 127 5.58 -8.69 -24.52
CA SER A 127 5.86 -7.49 -23.70
C SER A 127 6.33 -7.96 -22.33
N LEU A 128 7.54 -7.59 -21.95
CA LEU A 128 8.19 -7.96 -20.71
C LEU A 128 8.39 -6.72 -19.85
N LYS A 129 8.05 -6.81 -18.58
CA LYS A 129 8.46 -5.89 -17.53
C LYS A 129 9.33 -6.67 -16.54
N LEU A 130 10.57 -6.25 -16.41
CA LEU A 130 11.55 -6.83 -15.50
C LEU A 130 11.91 -5.80 -14.44
N GLY A 131 11.59 -6.07 -13.20
CA GLY A 131 11.84 -5.15 -12.12
C GLY A 131 12.05 -5.86 -10.79
N THR A 132 12.41 -5.07 -9.81
CA THR A 132 12.46 -5.46 -8.41
C THR A 132 11.99 -4.30 -7.54
N LYS A 133 11.55 -4.59 -6.34
CA LYS A 133 11.17 -3.59 -5.36
C LYS A 133 12.03 -3.78 -4.12
N ILE A 134 12.76 -2.74 -3.76
CA ILE A 134 13.72 -2.73 -2.65
C ILE A 134 13.19 -1.75 -1.61
N PHE A 135 13.12 -2.21 -0.35
CA PHE A 135 12.65 -1.40 0.76
C PHE A 135 13.65 -1.45 1.92
N GLY A 136 13.89 -0.29 2.53
CA GLY A 136 14.43 -0.17 3.87
C GLY A 136 13.34 0.33 4.80
N SER A 137 12.92 -0.47 5.75
CA SER A 137 11.88 -0.13 6.74
C SER A 137 12.49 -0.06 8.13
N PHE A 138 12.17 1.01 8.84
CA PHE A 138 12.71 1.33 10.16
C PHE A 138 11.53 1.62 11.10
N ASP A 139 11.21 0.66 11.96
CA ASP A 139 10.28 0.86 13.06
C ASP A 139 11.03 1.53 14.22
N ILE A 140 10.78 2.81 14.41
CA ILE A 140 11.52 3.66 15.34
C ILE A 140 11.14 3.34 16.79
N GLU A 141 9.89 3.02 17.04
CA GLU A 141 9.39 2.74 18.40
C GLU A 141 9.87 1.37 18.90
N ASN A 142 9.92 0.36 18.03
CA ASN A 142 10.33 -0.99 18.37
C ASN A 142 11.80 -1.27 18.05
N SER A 143 12.52 -0.31 17.46
CA SER A 143 13.94 -0.46 17.03
C SER A 143 14.15 -1.65 16.08
N VAL A 144 13.20 -1.93 15.20
CA VAL A 144 13.29 -3.00 14.20
C VAL A 144 13.62 -2.41 12.83
N ASN A 145 14.66 -2.94 12.21
CA ASN A 145 15.11 -2.51 10.89
C ASN A 145 15.04 -3.69 9.92
N ASN A 146 14.35 -3.50 8.81
CA ASN A 146 14.19 -4.51 7.78
C ASN A 146 14.72 -4.00 6.44
N PHE A 147 15.47 -4.85 5.74
CA PHE A 147 15.82 -4.66 4.34
C PHE A 147 15.19 -5.76 3.51
N LEU A 148 14.30 -5.39 2.60
CA LEU A 148 13.42 -6.31 1.89
C LEU A 148 13.56 -6.11 0.39
N ILE A 149 13.62 -7.21 -0.36
CA ILE A 149 13.71 -7.23 -1.82
C ILE A 149 12.61 -8.14 -2.35
N TYR A 150 11.82 -7.62 -3.26
CA TYR A 150 10.71 -8.35 -3.89
C TYR A 150 10.85 -8.39 -5.41
N PRO A 151 10.41 -9.48 -6.05
CA PRO A 151 10.31 -9.54 -7.51
C PRO A 151 9.22 -8.59 -8.03
N ASP A 152 9.36 -8.13 -9.27
CA ASP A 152 8.34 -7.39 -10.01
C ASP A 152 8.45 -7.69 -11.51
N ILE A 153 8.07 -8.90 -11.91
CA ILE A 153 8.23 -9.45 -13.26
C ILE A 153 6.85 -9.71 -13.85
N HIS A 154 6.60 -9.11 -15.02
CA HIS A 154 5.36 -9.32 -15.76
C HIS A 154 5.64 -9.67 -17.21
N ILE A 155 4.86 -10.57 -17.75
CA ILE A 155 4.89 -10.98 -19.15
C ILE A 155 3.50 -10.91 -19.74
N ARG A 156 3.40 -10.41 -20.96
CA ARG A 156 2.16 -10.38 -21.73
C ARG A 156 2.42 -10.74 -23.18
N LYS A 157 1.53 -11.53 -23.78
CA LYS A 157 1.56 -11.86 -25.20
C LYS A 157 0.17 -11.78 -25.81
N PRO A 158 -0.04 -11.02 -26.89
CA PRO A 158 -1.24 -11.14 -27.70
C PRO A 158 -1.22 -12.49 -28.43
N ILE A 159 -2.25 -13.32 -28.23
CA ILE A 159 -2.47 -14.59 -28.93
C ILE A 159 -3.27 -14.34 -30.20
N ILE A 160 -4.35 -13.57 -30.07
CA ILE A 160 -5.14 -13.06 -31.18
C ILE A 160 -5.16 -11.55 -31.03
N LYS A 161 -4.54 -10.85 -32.00
CA LYS A 161 -4.38 -9.39 -31.95
C LYS A 161 -5.73 -8.72 -31.65
N GLU A 162 -5.75 -7.85 -30.63
CA GLU A 162 -6.91 -7.11 -30.12
C GLU A 162 -7.97 -7.96 -29.37
N TYR A 163 -8.08 -9.27 -29.64
CA TYR A 163 -9.15 -10.11 -29.11
C TYR A 163 -8.75 -11.00 -27.92
N LEU A 164 -7.48 -11.44 -27.87
CA LEU A 164 -7.04 -12.35 -26.81
C LEU A 164 -5.59 -12.12 -26.44
N ASN A 165 -5.34 -11.87 -25.16
CA ASN A 165 -4.01 -11.82 -24.57
C ASN A 165 -3.88 -12.82 -23.44
N ILE A 166 -2.72 -13.44 -23.36
CA ILE A 166 -2.27 -14.15 -22.15
C ILE A 166 -1.31 -13.24 -21.39
N TYR A 167 -1.41 -13.24 -20.08
CA TYR A 167 -0.49 -12.51 -19.21
C TYR A 167 -0.21 -13.29 -17.94
N GLY A 168 0.93 -13.00 -17.32
CA GLY A 168 1.30 -13.58 -16.04
C GLY A 168 2.48 -12.86 -15.44
N GLY A 169 2.83 -13.25 -14.24
CA GLY A 169 3.96 -12.64 -13.56
C GLY A 169 4.09 -13.06 -12.11
N ILE A 170 5.08 -12.47 -11.49
CA ILE A 170 5.31 -12.57 -10.05
C ILE A 170 5.68 -11.18 -9.52
N SER A 171 5.02 -10.75 -8.47
CA SER A 171 5.34 -9.49 -7.79
C SER A 171 5.22 -9.66 -6.29
N GLY A 172 6.02 -8.93 -5.53
CA GLY A 172 5.85 -8.76 -4.10
C GLY A 172 5.72 -7.29 -3.75
N ASP A 173 5.44 -6.97 -2.49
CA ASP A 173 5.40 -5.59 -2.01
C ASP A 173 5.47 -5.52 -0.48
N LEU A 174 5.87 -4.35 0.02
CA LEU A 174 5.73 -3.99 1.42
C LEU A 174 4.58 -2.98 1.53
N LYS A 175 3.53 -3.34 2.25
CA LYS A 175 2.33 -2.52 2.44
C LYS A 175 2.33 -1.92 3.83
N THR A 176 2.23 -0.61 3.91
CA THR A 176 2.05 0.08 5.18
C THR A 176 0.60 0.03 5.59
N ASN A 177 0.34 -0.59 6.73
CA ASN A 177 -0.98 -0.58 7.35
C ASN A 177 -1.15 0.73 8.12
N THR A 178 -2.32 1.34 8.02
CA THR A 178 -2.66 2.60 8.67
C THR A 178 -3.93 2.44 9.51
N TYR A 179 -4.03 3.18 10.59
CA TYR A 179 -5.25 3.19 11.40
C TYR A 179 -6.43 3.73 10.58
N GLN A 180 -6.18 4.75 9.76
CA GLN A 180 -7.18 5.23 8.79
C GLN A 180 -7.70 4.09 7.90
N GLY A 181 -6.80 3.32 7.27
CA GLY A 181 -7.18 2.22 6.39
C GLY A 181 -7.98 1.14 7.11
N PHE A 182 -7.60 0.81 8.33
CA PHE A 182 -8.34 -0.16 9.14
C PHE A 182 -9.75 0.33 9.51
N VAL A 183 -9.89 1.60 9.83
CA VAL A 183 -11.21 2.20 10.12
C VAL A 183 -12.10 2.25 8.86
N GLU A 184 -11.51 2.46 7.69
CA GLU A 184 -12.25 2.43 6.42
C GLU A 184 -12.79 1.03 6.11
N GLU A 185 -12.03 -0.02 6.45
CA GLU A 185 -12.49 -1.41 6.29
C GLU A 185 -13.46 -1.83 7.40
N ASN A 186 -13.17 -1.45 8.63
CA ASN A 186 -13.99 -1.78 9.80
C ASN A 186 -14.08 -0.58 10.76
N PRO A 187 -15.16 0.24 10.68
CA PRO A 187 -15.32 1.41 11.56
C PRO A 187 -15.46 1.09 13.05
N TYR A 188 -15.61 -0.17 13.40
CA TYR A 188 -15.73 -0.64 14.80
C TYR A 188 -14.41 -1.17 15.37
N ILE A 189 -13.31 -0.97 14.67
CA ILE A 189 -12.01 -1.43 15.12
C ILE A 189 -11.55 -0.71 16.39
N SER A 190 -11.00 -1.46 17.35
CA SER A 190 -10.49 -0.88 18.57
C SER A 190 -9.23 -0.05 18.31
N PRO A 191 -9.09 1.16 18.87
CA PRO A 191 -7.89 1.97 18.76
C PRO A 191 -6.77 1.46 19.69
N THR A 192 -6.48 0.18 19.65
CA THR A 192 -5.44 -0.50 20.44
C THR A 192 -4.71 -1.55 19.61
N ILE A 193 -4.60 -1.31 18.30
CA ILE A 193 -4.02 -2.26 17.36
C ILE A 193 -2.51 -2.08 17.33
N PHE A 194 -1.80 -3.19 17.35
CA PHE A 194 -0.37 -3.18 17.06
C PHE A 194 -0.16 -2.95 15.55
N MET A 195 0.46 -1.83 15.21
CA MET A 195 0.65 -1.41 13.82
C MET A 195 1.94 -2.01 13.26
N THR A 196 1.81 -2.86 12.26
CA THR A 196 2.92 -3.46 11.50
C THR A 196 2.72 -3.23 10.01
N GLN A 197 3.77 -3.45 9.22
CA GLN A 197 3.67 -3.50 7.76
C GLN A 197 3.42 -4.94 7.30
N THR A 198 2.59 -5.12 6.29
CA THR A 198 2.36 -6.42 5.66
C THR A 198 3.41 -6.65 4.57
N SER A 199 4.19 -7.71 4.71
CA SER A 199 5.12 -8.18 3.69
C SER A 199 4.44 -9.19 2.77
N GLU A 200 4.10 -8.81 1.54
CA GLU A 200 3.69 -9.72 0.49
C GLU A 200 4.95 -10.24 -0.23
N LYS A 201 5.45 -11.40 0.19
CA LYS A 201 6.69 -11.98 -0.34
C LYS A 201 6.61 -12.21 -1.84
N TYR A 202 5.51 -12.76 -2.26
CA TYR A 202 5.17 -12.89 -3.67
C TYR A 202 3.66 -13.02 -3.87
N ASN A 203 3.24 -12.61 -5.06
CA ASN A 203 1.95 -12.86 -5.68
C ASN A 203 2.23 -13.32 -7.10
N ALA A 204 2.15 -14.63 -7.34
CA ALA A 204 2.28 -15.21 -8.67
C ALA A 204 0.89 -15.31 -9.32
N PHE A 205 0.77 -14.85 -10.55
CA PHE A 205 -0.51 -14.80 -11.25
C PHE A 205 -0.38 -15.18 -12.72
N LEU A 206 -1.47 -15.70 -13.25
CA LEU A 206 -1.63 -16.01 -14.69
C LEU A 206 -3.07 -15.68 -15.08
N GLY A 207 -3.25 -15.14 -16.29
CA GLY A 207 -4.58 -14.78 -16.74
C GLY A 207 -4.69 -14.67 -18.25
N LEU A 208 -5.94 -14.57 -18.68
CA LEU A 208 -6.38 -14.32 -20.06
C LEU A 208 -7.31 -13.12 -20.05
N ASN A 209 -7.10 -12.18 -20.94
CA ASN A 209 -8.04 -11.09 -21.16
C ASN A 209 -8.26 -10.85 -22.64
N GLY A 210 -9.41 -10.32 -22.98
CA GLY A 210 -9.73 -10.04 -24.37
C GLY A 210 -11.12 -9.48 -24.59
N LEU A 211 -11.49 -9.46 -25.88
CA LEU A 211 -12.80 -9.03 -26.37
C LEU A 211 -13.54 -10.22 -26.96
N ILE A 212 -14.79 -10.42 -26.58
CA ILE A 212 -15.71 -11.34 -27.26
C ILE A 212 -16.27 -10.67 -28.51
N ASN A 213 -16.57 -9.39 -28.39
CA ASN A 213 -16.97 -8.51 -29.48
C ASN A 213 -16.64 -7.05 -29.10
N ASN A 214 -17.03 -6.08 -29.92
CA ASN A 214 -16.75 -4.66 -29.69
C ASN A 214 -17.39 -4.07 -28.43
N THR A 215 -18.27 -4.82 -27.76
CA THR A 215 -19.04 -4.35 -26.59
C THR A 215 -18.68 -5.12 -25.31
N ILE A 216 -18.23 -6.38 -25.44
CA ILE A 216 -18.02 -7.29 -24.31
C ILE A 216 -16.54 -7.61 -24.20
N SER A 217 -15.95 -7.26 -23.05
CA SER A 217 -14.60 -7.68 -22.64
C SER A 217 -14.66 -8.71 -21.53
N PHE A 218 -13.62 -9.52 -21.42
CA PHE A 218 -13.46 -10.48 -20.32
C PHE A 218 -12.04 -10.43 -19.75
N ASN A 219 -11.91 -10.79 -18.49
CA ASN A 219 -10.64 -11.03 -17.81
C ASN A 219 -10.84 -12.22 -16.83
N ILE A 220 -10.03 -13.26 -17.02
CA ILE A 220 -10.01 -14.45 -16.16
C ILE A 220 -8.60 -14.60 -15.66
N SER A 221 -8.42 -14.67 -14.33
CA SER A 221 -7.11 -14.85 -13.74
C SER A 221 -7.15 -15.72 -12.51
N ALA A 222 -6.01 -16.35 -12.23
CA ALA A 222 -5.74 -17.07 -10.99
C ALA A 222 -4.45 -16.52 -10.39
N SER A 223 -4.39 -16.46 -9.05
CA SER A 223 -3.19 -16.03 -8.33
C SER A 223 -3.00 -16.83 -7.06
N ILE A 224 -1.74 -16.92 -6.65
CA ILE A 224 -1.33 -17.44 -5.35
C ILE A 224 -0.38 -16.43 -4.72
N LYS A 225 -0.58 -16.14 -3.44
CA LYS A 225 0.24 -15.15 -2.71
C LYS A 225 0.66 -15.68 -1.36
N ASP A 226 1.83 -15.22 -0.90
CA ASP A 226 2.35 -15.43 0.45
C ASP A 226 2.51 -14.06 1.14
N GLN A 227 1.91 -13.93 2.30
CA GLN A 227 1.91 -12.69 3.07
C GLN A 227 2.27 -12.96 4.53
N GLU A 228 3.14 -12.12 5.09
CA GLU A 228 3.44 -12.06 6.51
C GLU A 228 2.81 -10.79 7.12
N ASP A 229 2.42 -10.88 8.38
CA ASP A 229 1.82 -9.79 9.15
C ASP A 229 0.59 -9.15 8.47
N ALA A 230 -0.18 -9.96 7.74
CA ALA A 230 -1.43 -9.50 7.16
C ALA A 230 -2.48 -9.30 8.25
N PRO A 231 -3.18 -8.15 8.28
CA PRO A 231 -4.27 -7.94 9.24
C PRO A 231 -5.41 -8.91 8.93
N LEU A 232 -6.00 -9.46 10.00
CA LEU A 232 -7.18 -10.33 9.94
C LEU A 232 -8.31 -9.63 10.70
N PHE A 233 -9.45 -9.42 10.06
CA PHE A 233 -10.66 -8.82 10.64
C PHE A 233 -11.81 -9.81 10.68
#